data_c8a2a2d90670fc1ab746e37de8c3285b
#
_entry.id   c8a2a2d90670fc1ab746e37de8c3285b
#
_cell.length_a   1.000
_cell.length_b   1.000
_cell.length_c   1.000
_cell.angle_alpha   90.00
_cell.angle_beta   90.00
_cell.angle_gamma   90.00
#
_symmetry.space_group_name_H-M   'P 1'
#
loop_
_entity.id
_entity.type
_entity.pdbx_description
1 polymer ?
#
loop_
_entity_poly.entity_id
_entity_poly.type
_entity_poly.pdbx_seq_one_letter_code
_entity_poly.pdbx_strand_id
1 'polypeptide(L)'
;MKTVIVPAPGKIEIRQVGTPVINAYQALVKTEMVALCNATDSKLIAGKFPGVDTYPLALGHENAGIVVAVGEKVRNFKVGDRAIGGLISDFGAQGVDSGWGGFSEYVVVNDFEVLK
;
A
#
# COMPACT_ATOMS: atom_id res chain seq x y z
N MET A 1 -3.82 -1.22 -11.69
CA MET A 1 -4.73 -1.37 -10.54
C MET A 1 -5.28 -0.03 -10.08
N LYS A 2 -6.37 -0.07 -9.34
CA LYS A 2 -6.93 1.13 -8.73
C LYS A 2 -6.32 1.37 -7.35
N THR A 3 -6.03 2.63 -7.05
CA THR A 3 -5.57 3.07 -5.73
C THR A 3 -6.25 4.39 -5.36
N VAL A 4 -6.41 4.61 -4.06
CA VAL A 4 -6.98 5.86 -3.54
C VAL A 4 -5.86 6.89 -3.36
N ILE A 5 -6.02 8.03 -4.01
CA ILE A 5 -5.02 9.09 -4.05
C ILE A 5 -5.61 10.38 -3.45
N VAL A 6 -4.77 11.11 -2.72
CA VAL A 6 -5.02 12.49 -2.33
C VAL A 6 -4.22 13.37 -3.30
N PRO A 7 -4.85 13.95 -4.35
CA PRO A 7 -4.12 14.72 -5.35
C PRO A 7 -3.65 16.08 -4.81
N ALA A 8 -4.38 16.62 -3.85
CA ALA A 8 -4.08 17.84 -3.14
C ALA A 8 -4.81 17.84 -1.81
N PRO A 9 -4.40 18.62 -0.82
CA PRO A 9 -5.11 18.69 0.47
C PRO A 9 -6.62 18.93 0.29
N GLY A 10 -7.42 18.12 0.98
CA GLY A 10 -8.88 18.19 0.96
C GLY A 10 -9.56 17.48 -0.21
N LYS A 11 -8.80 16.78 -1.08
CA LYS A 11 -9.35 16.08 -2.24
C LYS A 11 -8.98 14.61 -2.21
N ILE A 12 -9.88 13.76 -2.71
CA ILE A 12 -9.66 12.30 -2.86
C ILE A 12 -10.08 11.91 -4.25
N GLU A 13 -9.32 11.02 -4.88
CA GLU A 13 -9.68 10.40 -6.17
C GLU A 13 -9.23 8.95 -6.23
N ILE A 14 -9.83 8.18 -7.14
CA ILE A 14 -9.36 6.85 -7.50
C ILE A 14 -8.57 7.00 -8.79
N ARG A 15 -7.33 6.48 -8.80
CA ARG A 15 -6.43 6.58 -9.94
C ARG A 15 -5.94 5.20 -10.36
N GLN A 16 -5.77 5.00 -11.65
CA GLN A 16 -5.10 3.81 -12.17
C GLN A 16 -3.59 3.97 -12.07
N VAL A 17 -2.94 2.97 -11.48
CA VAL A 17 -1.48 2.87 -11.38
C VAL A 17 -1.05 1.45 -11.71
N GLY A 18 0.24 1.25 -11.95
CA GLY A 18 0.77 -0.10 -12.18
C GLY A 18 0.64 -0.98 -10.94
N THR A 19 0.38 -2.28 -11.15
CA THR A 19 0.41 -3.25 -10.06
C THR A 19 1.84 -3.40 -9.55
N PRO A 20 2.07 -3.47 -8.23
CA PRO A 20 3.41 -3.60 -7.69
C PRO A 20 4.14 -4.85 -8.21
N VAL A 21 5.43 -4.71 -8.46
CA VAL A 21 6.32 -5.82 -8.81
C VAL A 21 7.07 -6.22 -7.55
N ILE A 22 6.88 -7.46 -7.12
CA ILE A 22 7.54 -7.96 -5.89
C ILE A 22 8.98 -8.39 -6.18
N ASN A 23 9.84 -8.25 -5.17
CA ASN A 23 11.18 -8.81 -5.19
C ASN A 23 11.20 -10.21 -4.57
N ALA A 24 12.40 -10.81 -4.44
CA ALA A 24 12.56 -12.17 -3.94
C ALA A 24 12.05 -12.38 -2.50
N TYR A 25 11.94 -11.33 -1.71
CA TYR A 25 11.57 -11.38 -0.28
C TYR A 25 10.16 -10.89 0.02
N GLN A 26 9.40 -10.62 -1.02
CA GLN A 26 8.08 -10.02 -0.89
C GLN A 26 6.97 -10.95 -1.36
N ALA A 27 5.76 -10.70 -0.85
CA ALA A 27 4.55 -11.34 -1.33
C ALA A 27 3.57 -10.28 -1.84
N LEU A 28 2.86 -10.60 -2.91
CA LEU A 28 1.79 -9.76 -3.46
C LEU A 28 0.47 -10.18 -2.84
N VAL A 29 -0.25 -9.23 -2.30
CA VAL A 29 -1.54 -9.46 -1.62
C VAL A 29 -2.64 -8.78 -2.41
N LYS A 30 -3.69 -9.54 -2.73
CA LYS A 30 -4.93 -8.98 -3.28
C LYS A 30 -5.78 -8.49 -2.12
N THR A 31 -6.01 -7.19 -2.05
CA THR A 31 -6.75 -6.55 -0.96
C THR A 31 -8.21 -6.95 -0.97
N GLU A 32 -8.73 -7.39 0.17
CA GLU A 32 -10.14 -7.73 0.36
C GLU A 32 -10.87 -6.69 1.21
N MET A 33 -10.19 -6.11 2.18
CA MET A 33 -10.74 -5.15 3.12
C MET A 33 -9.74 -4.06 3.43
N VAL A 34 -10.25 -2.84 3.65
CA VAL A 34 -9.49 -1.71 4.15
C VAL A 34 -10.24 -1.06 5.30
N ALA A 35 -9.51 -0.42 6.20
CA ALA A 35 -10.09 0.35 7.30
C ALA A 35 -9.54 1.78 7.25
N LEU A 36 -10.44 2.74 7.38
CA LEU A 36 -10.07 4.15 7.46
C LEU A 36 -9.62 4.46 8.88
N CYS A 37 -8.39 4.94 9.03
CA CYS A 37 -7.89 5.47 10.31
C CYS A 37 -8.27 6.93 10.41
N ASN A 38 -9.23 7.25 11.27
CA ASN A 38 -9.74 8.62 11.39
C ASN A 38 -8.63 9.61 11.79
N ALA A 39 -7.72 9.23 12.66
CA ALA A 39 -6.63 10.11 13.09
C ALA A 39 -5.61 10.36 11.97
N THR A 40 -5.06 9.30 11.36
CA THR A 40 -3.99 9.39 10.37
C THR A 40 -4.50 9.82 9.02
N ASP A 41 -5.51 9.12 8.50
CA ASP A 41 -5.99 9.35 7.13
C ASP A 41 -6.66 10.72 6.99
N SER A 42 -7.38 11.18 8.01
CA SER A 42 -7.98 12.51 8.01
C SER A 42 -6.92 13.62 7.95
N LYS A 43 -5.81 13.46 8.67
CA LYS A 43 -4.71 14.42 8.65
C LYS A 43 -3.98 14.43 7.30
N LEU A 44 -3.78 13.25 6.71
CA LEU A 44 -3.16 13.15 5.38
C LEU A 44 -4.03 13.81 4.31
N ILE A 45 -5.33 13.56 4.34
CA ILE A 45 -6.28 14.17 3.40
C ILE A 45 -6.31 15.69 3.57
N ALA A 46 -6.31 16.17 4.81
CA ALA A 46 -6.38 17.59 5.12
C ALA A 46 -5.05 18.34 4.90
N GLY A 47 -3.97 17.62 4.63
CA GLY A 47 -2.63 18.22 4.50
C GLY A 47 -2.01 18.63 5.83
N LYS A 48 -2.43 18.00 6.94
CA LYS A 48 -2.00 18.35 8.31
C LYS A 48 -1.16 17.30 9.00
N PHE A 49 -0.76 16.24 8.29
CA PHE A 49 0.09 15.21 8.87
C PHE A 49 1.54 15.72 8.96
N PRO A 50 2.16 15.69 10.15
CA PRO A 50 3.53 16.19 10.33
C PRO A 50 4.53 15.48 9.41
N GLY A 51 5.34 16.27 8.70
CA GLY A 51 6.38 15.74 7.80
C GLY A 51 5.89 15.24 6.45
N VAL A 52 4.59 15.32 6.17
CA VAL A 52 4.03 14.92 4.88
C VAL A 52 3.43 16.15 4.21
N ASP A 53 4.06 16.62 3.15
CA ASP A 53 3.69 17.83 2.41
C ASP A 53 3.75 17.68 0.89
N THR A 54 4.04 16.46 0.40
CA THR A 54 4.16 16.18 -1.03
C THR A 54 2.93 15.45 -1.56
N TYR A 55 2.37 15.95 -2.65
CA TYR A 55 1.18 15.41 -3.30
C TYR A 55 1.44 15.26 -4.81
N PRO A 56 0.75 14.35 -5.51
CA PRO A 56 -0.27 13.39 -5.07
C PRO A 56 0.26 12.34 -4.10
N LEU A 57 -0.57 11.91 -3.16
CA LEU A 57 -0.21 10.99 -2.09
C LEU A 57 -1.13 9.78 -2.11
N ALA A 58 -0.56 8.58 -2.14
CA ALA A 58 -1.33 7.34 -2.00
C ALA A 58 -1.66 7.08 -0.52
N LEU A 59 -2.90 6.74 -0.24
CA LEU A 59 -3.46 6.70 1.10
C LEU A 59 -3.64 5.27 1.60
N GLY A 60 -3.65 5.11 2.93
CA GLY A 60 -4.09 3.90 3.61
C GLY A 60 -2.97 3.05 4.20
N HIS A 61 -3.19 2.56 5.43
CA HIS A 61 -2.21 1.72 6.12
C HIS A 61 -2.86 0.55 6.87
N GLU A 62 -4.19 0.43 6.83
CA GLU A 62 -4.92 -0.68 7.46
C GLU A 62 -5.68 -1.46 6.40
N ASN A 63 -5.28 -2.69 6.16
CA ASN A 63 -5.90 -3.56 5.17
C ASN A 63 -5.71 -5.04 5.51
N ALA A 64 -6.46 -5.88 4.82
CA ALA A 64 -6.32 -7.33 4.87
C ALA A 64 -6.61 -7.89 3.49
N GLY A 65 -5.96 -8.99 3.15
CA GLY A 65 -6.17 -9.63 1.86
C GLY A 65 -5.59 -11.04 1.80
N ILE A 66 -5.50 -11.56 0.59
CA ILE A 66 -5.02 -12.92 0.29
C ILE A 66 -3.73 -12.82 -0.52
N VAL A 67 -2.73 -13.58 -0.12
CA VAL A 67 -1.47 -13.72 -0.86
C VAL A 67 -1.76 -14.41 -2.19
N VAL A 68 -1.41 -13.77 -3.30
CA VAL A 68 -1.61 -14.31 -4.66
C VAL A 68 -0.31 -14.64 -5.37
N ALA A 69 0.83 -14.11 -4.90
CA ALA A 69 2.15 -14.43 -5.44
C ALA A 69 3.20 -14.23 -4.35
N VAL A 70 4.29 -14.99 -4.41
CA VAL A 70 5.41 -14.90 -3.48
C VAL A 70 6.72 -14.85 -4.24
N GLY A 71 7.69 -14.10 -3.72
CA GLY A 71 9.05 -14.09 -4.21
C GLY A 71 9.78 -15.40 -3.87
N GLU A 72 10.83 -15.71 -4.60
CA GLU A 72 11.52 -17.01 -4.50
C GLU A 72 12.16 -17.29 -3.14
N LYS A 73 12.45 -16.27 -2.36
CA LYS A 73 13.07 -16.40 -1.03
C LYS A 73 12.10 -16.27 0.13
N VAL A 74 10.83 -16.07 -0.15
CA VAL A 74 9.78 -15.99 0.87
C VAL A 74 9.57 -17.38 1.49
N ARG A 75 9.52 -17.44 2.83
CA ARG A 75 9.32 -18.68 3.59
C ARG A 75 8.09 -18.68 4.50
N ASN A 76 7.71 -17.48 4.99
CA ASN A 76 6.65 -17.37 6.01
C ASN A 76 5.28 -17.07 5.42
N PHE A 77 5.20 -16.86 4.11
CA PHE A 77 3.95 -16.69 3.38
C PHE A 77 3.86 -17.69 2.26
N LYS A 78 2.65 -18.11 1.95
CA LYS A 78 2.35 -18.93 0.77
C LYS A 78 1.08 -18.41 0.10
N VAL A 79 0.92 -18.71 -1.18
CA VAL A 79 -0.29 -18.36 -1.92
C VAL A 79 -1.51 -18.94 -1.22
N GLY A 80 -2.53 -18.11 -1.01
CA GLY A 80 -3.74 -18.46 -0.29
C GLY A 80 -3.76 -18.05 1.18
N ASP A 81 -2.62 -17.64 1.74
CA ASP A 81 -2.57 -17.13 3.12
C ASP A 81 -3.25 -15.77 3.23
N ARG A 82 -3.85 -15.50 4.38
CA ARG A 82 -4.32 -14.16 4.71
C ARG A 82 -3.17 -13.33 5.22
N ALA A 83 -3.15 -12.04 4.82
CA ALA A 83 -2.14 -11.10 5.26
C ALA A 83 -2.78 -9.75 5.60
N ILE A 84 -2.19 -9.04 6.55
CA ILE A 84 -2.62 -7.71 6.96
C ILE A 84 -1.44 -6.74 6.89
N GLY A 85 -1.75 -5.45 6.79
CA GLY A 85 -0.72 -4.41 6.83
C GLY A 85 0.13 -4.32 5.58
N GLY A 86 -0.38 -4.76 4.44
CA GLY A 86 0.31 -4.59 3.16
C GLY A 86 0.36 -3.13 2.76
N LEU A 87 1.49 -2.72 2.18
CA LEU A 87 1.75 -1.33 1.80
C LEU A 87 2.40 -1.28 0.43
N ILE A 88 2.46 -0.08 -0.13
CA ILE A 88 3.28 0.22 -1.29
C ILE A 88 4.17 1.39 -0.91
N SER A 89 5.46 1.13 -0.74
CA SER A 89 6.44 2.15 -0.34
C SER A 89 6.99 2.94 -1.52
N ASP A 90 6.89 2.40 -2.72
CA ASP A 90 7.45 3.02 -3.92
C ASP A 90 6.51 2.81 -5.11
N PHE A 91 6.01 3.91 -5.66
CA PHE A 91 5.20 3.91 -6.88
C PHE A 91 6.04 4.14 -8.14
N GLY A 92 7.37 4.19 -8.00
CA GLY A 92 8.27 4.39 -9.13
C GLY A 92 8.04 5.73 -9.83
N ALA A 93 8.06 5.72 -11.16
CA ALA A 93 7.94 6.93 -11.97
C ALA A 93 6.49 7.39 -12.20
N GLN A 94 5.54 6.96 -11.39
CA GLN A 94 4.12 7.24 -11.62
C GLN A 94 3.65 8.60 -11.06
N GLY A 95 4.57 9.38 -10.46
CA GLY A 95 4.26 10.71 -9.95
C GLY A 95 3.38 10.72 -8.71
N VAL A 96 3.45 9.65 -7.90
CA VAL A 96 2.67 9.50 -6.68
C VAL A 96 3.64 9.23 -5.53
N ASP A 97 3.49 9.98 -4.44
CA ASP A 97 4.21 9.72 -3.20
C ASP A 97 3.44 8.75 -2.32
N SER A 98 4.16 7.96 -1.55
CA SER A 98 3.52 6.98 -0.68
C SER A 98 3.12 7.58 0.66
N GLY A 99 1.81 7.60 0.92
CA GLY A 99 1.24 7.71 2.26
C GLY A 99 0.78 6.32 2.70
N TRP A 100 1.66 5.35 2.53
CA TRP A 100 1.55 3.90 2.71
C TRP A 100 0.86 3.14 1.59
N GLY A 101 -0.07 3.73 0.83
CA GLY A 101 -0.65 3.09 -0.37
C GLY A 101 -1.52 1.85 -0.13
N GLY A 102 -1.96 1.62 1.10
CA GLY A 102 -2.70 0.41 1.47
C GLY A 102 -4.14 0.34 0.95
N PHE A 103 -4.70 1.45 0.47
CA PHE A 103 -6.01 1.49 -0.17
C PHE A 103 -5.86 1.27 -1.68
N SER A 104 -5.27 0.14 -2.02
CA SER A 104 -5.01 -0.28 -3.40
C SER A 104 -5.51 -1.71 -3.60
N GLU A 105 -5.81 -2.08 -4.83
CA GLU A 105 -6.28 -3.43 -5.16
C GLU A 105 -5.25 -4.50 -4.82
N TYR A 106 -3.97 -4.18 -4.97
CA TYR A 106 -2.85 -5.04 -4.60
C TYR A 106 -1.87 -4.27 -3.74
N VAL A 107 -1.32 -4.94 -2.75
CA VAL A 107 -0.32 -4.40 -1.84
C VAL A 107 0.78 -5.41 -1.62
N VAL A 108 1.87 -4.99 -0.97
CA VAL A 108 3.05 -5.81 -0.78
C VAL A 108 3.31 -6.01 0.71
N VAL A 109 3.59 -7.23 1.11
CA VAL A 109 4.12 -7.55 2.43
C VAL A 109 5.54 -8.09 2.29
N ASN A 110 6.38 -7.82 3.27
CA ASN A 110 7.77 -8.28 3.29
C ASN A 110 7.92 -9.45 4.24
N ASP A 111 8.72 -10.42 3.85
CA ASP A 111 9.11 -11.51 4.75
C ASP A 111 10.33 -11.06 5.55
N PHE A 112 10.10 -10.39 6.66
CA PHE A 112 11.15 -9.82 7.51
C PHE A 112 12.04 -10.90 8.15
N GLU A 113 11.56 -12.13 8.28
CA GLU A 113 12.34 -13.24 8.85
C GLU A 113 13.51 -13.62 7.95
N VAL A 114 13.35 -13.53 6.64
CA VAL A 114 14.40 -13.86 5.67
C VAL A 114 15.20 -12.65 5.22
N LEU A 115 14.75 -11.43 5.51
CA LEU A 115 15.46 -10.19 5.19
C LEU A 115 16.61 -9.86 6.14
N LYS A 116 16.72 -10.56 7.24
CA LYS A 116 17.75 -10.31 8.26
C LYS A 116 19.17 -10.47 7.76
#